data_c7c5cf829f947255b15662edbc38e430
#
_entry.id   c7c5cf829f947255b15662edbc38e430
#
_cell.length_a   1.000
_cell.length_b   1.000
_cell.length_c   1.000
_cell.angle_alpha   90.00
_cell.angle_beta   90.00
_cell.angle_gamma   90.00
#
_symmetry.space_group_name_H-M   'P 1'
#
loop_
_entity.id
_entity.type
_entity.pdbx_description
1 polymer ?
#
loop_
_entity_poly.entity_id
_entity_poly.type
_entity_poly.pdbx_seq_one_letter_code
_entity_poly.pdbx_strand_id
1 'polypeptide(L)' 'MIIKTNLTPKNYSEKDVIRIFNRDQQTFYVDSNVYPIDLYTSYNPKNDKKIIVMIFEKEDTQEVYKKCE' A
#
# COMPACT_ATOMS: atom_id res chain seq x y z
N MET A 1 -9.75 -8.35 -9.74
CA MET A 1 -8.86 -7.41 -10.46
C MET A 1 -7.41 -7.68 -10.06
N ILE A 2 -6.50 -7.55 -11.00
CA ILE A 2 -5.08 -7.75 -10.75
C ILE A 2 -4.39 -6.39 -10.66
N ILE A 3 -3.61 -6.21 -9.61
CA ILE A 3 -2.84 -4.99 -9.41
C ILE A 3 -1.45 -5.18 -10.02
N LYS A 4 -1.12 -4.31 -10.96
CA LYS A 4 0.18 -4.35 -11.62
C LYS A 4 1.02 -3.19 -11.13
N THR A 5 2.24 -3.49 -10.68
CA THR A 5 3.18 -2.47 -10.21
C THR A 5 4.26 -2.24 -11.24
N ASN A 6 4.93 -1.08 -11.18
CA ASN A 6 6.00 -0.75 -12.11
C ASN A 6 7.41 -0.84 -11.48
N LEU A 7 7.50 -1.27 -10.24
CA LEU A 7 8.79 -1.46 -9.57
C LEU A 7 9.19 -2.93 -9.51
N THR A 8 8.21 -3.80 -9.31
CA THR A 8 8.42 -5.24 -9.35
C THR A 8 7.49 -5.81 -10.40
N PRO A 9 7.96 -6.60 -11.36
CA PRO A 9 7.10 -7.12 -12.43
C PRO A 9 6.20 -8.26 -11.92
N LYS A 10 5.42 -7.98 -10.88
CA LYS A 10 4.45 -8.90 -10.29
C LYS A 10 3.06 -8.30 -10.36
N ASN A 11 2.11 -9.19 -10.48
CA ASN A 11 0.69 -8.84 -10.39
C ASN A 11 0.14 -9.39 -9.09
N TYR A 12 -0.65 -8.55 -8.41
CA TYR A 12 -1.27 -8.94 -7.13
C TYR A 12 -2.77 -8.93 -7.26
N SER A 13 -3.42 -9.90 -6.60
CA SER A 13 -4.87 -9.94 -6.52
C SER A 13 -5.37 -8.92 -5.48
N GLU A 14 -6.39 -8.16 -5.83
CA GLU A 14 -7.02 -7.22 -4.89
C GLU A 14 -7.55 -7.89 -3.62
N LYS A 15 -7.80 -9.19 -3.68
CA LYS A 15 -8.28 -9.93 -2.51
C LYS A 15 -7.20 -10.13 -1.46
N ASP A 16 -5.95 -10.17 -1.89
CA ASP A 16 -4.83 -10.55 -1.02
C ASP A 16 -4.02 -9.34 -0.53
N VAL A 17 -4.17 -8.20 -1.21
CA VAL A 17 -3.37 -7.01 -0.90
C VAL A 17 -4.24 -5.77 -0.86
N ILE A 18 -3.73 -4.73 -0.21
CA ILE A 18 -4.33 -3.40 -0.24
C ILE A 18 -3.33 -2.39 -0.76
N ARG A 19 -3.85 -1.35 -1.40
CA ARG A 19 -3.04 -0.23 -1.89
C ARG A 19 -3.22 0.96 -0.95
N ILE A 20 -2.12 1.47 -0.43
CA ILE A 20 -2.13 2.63 0.46
C ILE A 20 -1.34 3.75 -0.22
N PHE A 21 -1.99 4.85 -0.48
CA PHE A 21 -1.35 6.04 -1.06
C PHE A 21 -1.33 7.23 -0.08
N ASN A 22 -2.05 7.14 1.02
CA ASN A 22 -2.03 8.17 2.05
C ASN A 22 -0.73 8.06 2.85
N ARG A 23 0.03 9.16 2.87
CA ARG A 23 1.35 9.19 3.50
C ARG A 23 1.31 8.87 4.99
N ASP A 24 0.31 9.38 5.70
CA ASP A 24 0.18 9.13 7.14
C ASP A 24 -0.10 7.67 7.44
N GLN A 25 -0.93 7.03 6.63
CA GLN A 25 -1.20 5.60 6.74
C GLN A 25 0.04 4.77 6.41
N GLN A 26 0.78 5.15 5.38
CA GLN A 26 2.03 4.47 5.03
C GLN A 26 3.01 4.51 6.20
N THR A 27 3.20 5.68 6.78
CA THR A 27 4.06 5.88 7.94
C THR A 27 3.59 5.06 9.13
N PHE A 28 2.30 5.06 9.39
CA PHE A 28 1.70 4.31 10.48
C PHE A 28 2.01 2.81 10.39
N TYR A 29 1.83 2.23 9.21
CA TYR A 29 2.10 0.80 9.02
C TYR A 29 3.58 0.47 9.16
N VAL A 30 4.45 1.28 8.56
CA VAL A 30 5.90 1.07 8.66
C VAL A 30 6.38 1.21 10.10
N ASP A 31 5.86 2.18 10.84
CA ASP A 31 6.18 2.37 12.26
C ASP A 31 5.67 1.21 13.12
N SER A 32 4.66 0.52 12.64
CA SER A 32 4.12 -0.68 13.30
C SER A 32 4.82 -1.97 12.86
N ASN A 33 5.94 -1.84 12.14
CA ASN A 33 6.73 -2.97 11.59
C ASN A 33 6.01 -3.76 10.51
N VAL A 34 5.07 -3.13 9.83
CA VAL A 34 4.42 -3.69 8.65
C VAL A 34 4.99 -3.00 7.42
N TYR A 35 5.72 -3.74 6.60
CA TYR A 35 6.41 -3.19 5.44
C TYR A 35 5.69 -3.55 4.15
N PRO A 36 5.73 -2.65 3.15
CA PRO A 36 5.11 -2.95 1.87
C PRO A 36 5.84 -4.09 1.15
N ILE A 37 5.09 -4.92 0.47
CA ILE A 37 5.66 -6.00 -0.36
C ILE A 37 6.06 -5.49 -1.74
N ASP A 38 5.53 -4.34 -2.13
CA ASP A 38 5.86 -3.67 -3.37
C ASP A 38 5.41 -2.22 -3.29
N LEU A 39 5.89 -1.40 -4.21
CA LEU A 39 5.45 -0.01 -4.33
C LEU A 39 5.57 0.46 -5.77
N TYR A 40 4.80 1.48 -6.15
CA TYR A 40 4.88 2.09 -7.46
C TYR A 40 4.49 3.57 -7.37
N THR A 41 4.83 4.32 -8.42
CA THR A 41 4.47 5.74 -8.48
C THR A 41 3.20 5.94 -9.30
N SER A 42 2.42 6.93 -8.90
CA SER A 42 1.20 7.33 -9.59
C SER A 42 1.04 8.84 -9.47
N TYR A 43 -0.08 9.36 -9.92
CA TYR A 43 -0.40 10.78 -9.82
C TYR A 43 -1.69 10.98 -9.06
N ASN A 44 -1.69 12.00 -8.20
CA ASN A 44 -2.92 12.41 -7.53
C ASN A 44 -3.78 13.19 -8.53
N PRO A 45 -4.99 12.72 -8.84
CA PRO A 45 -5.85 13.39 -9.84
C PRO A 45 -6.32 14.78 -9.41
N LYS A 46 -6.24 15.12 -8.13
CA LYS A 46 -6.69 16.43 -7.62
C LYS A 46 -5.67 17.53 -7.84
N ASN A 47 -4.39 17.23 -7.79
CA ASN A 47 -3.33 18.25 -7.86
C ASN A 47 -2.20 17.90 -8.83
N ASP A 48 -2.32 16.81 -9.56
CA ASP A 48 -1.33 16.34 -10.54
C ASP A 48 0.05 16.07 -9.95
N LYS A 49 0.12 15.94 -8.63
CA LYS A 49 1.39 15.63 -7.96
C LYS A 49 1.66 14.14 -7.96
N LYS A 50 2.93 13.80 -8.07
CA LYS A 50 3.38 12.42 -8.02
C LYS A 50 3.24 11.87 -6.60
N ILE A 51 2.71 10.66 -6.49
CA ILE A 51 2.53 9.98 -5.21
C ILE A 51 3.17 8.59 -5.28
N ILE A 52 3.49 8.07 -4.11
CA ILE A 52 3.95 6.69 -3.98
C ILE A 52 2.80 5.86 -3.43
N VAL A 53 2.47 4.79 -4.14
CA VAL A 53 1.46 3.84 -3.69
C VAL A 53 2.18 2.61 -3.15
N MET A 54 1.90 2.24 -1.91
CA MET A 54 2.48 1.05 -1.28
C MET A 54 1.47 -0.09 -1.31
N ILE A 55 1.97 -1.27 -1.63
CA ILE A 55 1.19 -2.51 -1.63
C ILE A 55 1.52 -3.28 -0.36
N PHE A 56 0.52 -3.51 0.48
CA PHE A 56 0.67 -4.28 1.71
C PHE A 56 -0.14 -5.57 1.62
N GLU A 57 0.32 -6.61 2.28
CA GLU A 57 -0.50 -7.79 2.47
C GLU A 57 -1.67 -7.46 3.39
N LYS A 58 -2.86 -7.81 2.96
CA LYS A 58 -4.09 -7.52 3.70
C LYS A 58 -4.08 -8.09 5.11
N GLU A 59 -3.58 -9.30 5.25
CA GLU A 59 -3.45 -9.98 6.55
C GLU A 59 -2.64 -9.17 7.54
N ASP A 60 -1.49 -8.67 7.11
CA ASP A 60 -0.59 -7.89 7.95
C ASP A 60 -1.22 -6.58 8.41
N THR A 61 -1.93 -5.91 7.53
CA THR A 61 -2.57 -4.64 7.85
C THR A 61 -3.75 -4.84 8.80
N GLN A 62 -4.48 -5.94 8.67
CA GLN A 62 -5.59 -6.25 9.56
C GLN A 62 -5.14 -6.46 11.00
N GLU A 63 -4.00 -7.11 11.21
CA GLU A 63 -3.44 -7.30 12.55
C GLU A 63 -3.09 -5.99 13.23
N VAL A 64 -2.50 -5.07 12.49
CA VAL A 64 -2.15 -3.74 13.00
C VAL A 64 -3.42 -2.94 13.32
N TYR A 65 -4.42 -3.03 12.47
CA TYR A 65 -5.69 -2.35 12.67
C TYR A 65 -6.38 -2.80 13.97
N LYS A 66 -6.32 -4.08 14.27
CA LYS A 66 -6.88 -4.64 15.51
C LYS A 66 -6.15 -4.13 16.74
N LYS A 67 -4.87 -3.92 16.66
CA LYS A 67 -4.07 -3.41 17.79
C LYS A 67 -4.30 -1.94 18.07
N CYS A 68 -4.81 -1.19 17.11
CA CYS A 68 -5.07 0.24 17.25
C CYS A 68 -6.45 0.56 17.82
N GLU A 69 -7.28 -0.43 17.93
CA GLU A 69 -8.55 -0.29 18.61
C GLU A 69 -8.34 -0.46 20.11
#